data_057616d325ee5c7e357425f0e5133290
#
_entry.id   057616d325ee5c7e357425f0e5133290
#
_cell.length_a   1.000
_cell.length_b   1.000
_cell.length_c   1.000
_cell.angle_alpha   90.00
_cell.angle_beta   90.00
_cell.angle_gamma   90.00
#
_symmetry.space_group_name_H-M   'P 1'
#
loop_
_entity.id
_entity.type
_entity.pdbx_description
1 polymer ?
#
loop_
_entity_poly.entity_id
_entity_poly.type
_entity_poly.pdbx_seq_one_letter_code
_entity_poly.pdbx_strand_id
1 'polypeptide(L)'
;MRNETGDQFIYGNPKRFHDGYFSLLAQIEAGITGKFWADEFFVSASYSKTDKELQTGSIQTKVYGMAEHNSDAWNVSVRYNKYNFMTESMTLKATLSHTWDHSITIDTAYRKYYWDGGYIVSQRNEIRGNEPSIRHYKRPLTIVRVNLDYQLDGHHGLNLNYHMNRTGNDRYDDLDQSFEPSNDAVTKHIIGLTYSQSFFDGKMQNIFFAKDYVNHPNIRQTDQSTVTGSDKVQGSTTKNYFGYGTGLRYMFFDPLAVKVSYEHSVRLPIARELLGNGTTIYANVALKPEKSNNVNLALFGTWHPAGRHTIYYEANGFLRYVDNYIQTSVIEKEGMMQFVNDPAVHIKGVEGEIRYDWDGRLQLMANVS
;
A
#
# COMPACT_ATOMS: atom_id res chain seq x y z
N MET A 1 -0.14 -27.05 -18.80
CA MET A 1 1.14 -27.48 -18.19
C MET A 1 2.08 -27.92 -19.28
N ARG A 2 3.38 -27.77 -19.10
CA ARG A 2 4.33 -28.45 -20.01
C ARG A 2 4.61 -29.86 -19.46
N ASN A 3 4.81 -30.83 -20.34
CA ASN A 3 5.23 -32.18 -19.98
C ASN A 3 6.68 -32.19 -19.46
N GLU A 4 7.17 -33.35 -18.99
CA GLU A 4 8.55 -33.49 -18.45
C GLU A 4 9.64 -33.08 -19.45
N THR A 5 9.40 -33.24 -20.77
CA THR A 5 10.33 -32.82 -21.81
C THR A 5 10.21 -31.32 -22.15
N GLY A 6 9.17 -30.64 -21.69
CA GLY A 6 8.90 -29.23 -21.98
C GLY A 6 8.36 -28.94 -23.39
N ASP A 7 8.15 -29.97 -24.20
CA ASP A 7 7.83 -29.83 -25.63
C ASP A 7 6.34 -29.74 -25.92
N GLN A 8 5.48 -30.20 -24.98
CA GLN A 8 4.04 -30.20 -25.15
C GLN A 8 3.30 -29.59 -23.98
N PHE A 9 2.19 -28.89 -24.26
CA PHE A 9 1.25 -28.46 -23.25
C PHE A 9 0.25 -29.56 -22.92
N ILE A 10 0.20 -30.00 -21.69
CA ILE A 10 -0.79 -30.93 -21.17
C ILE A 10 -1.89 -30.14 -20.47
N TYR A 11 -3.13 -30.35 -20.86
CA TYR A 11 -4.30 -29.81 -20.16
C TYR A 11 -4.66 -30.73 -18.98
N GLY A 12 -4.79 -30.16 -17.78
CA GLY A 12 -5.16 -30.89 -16.58
C GLY A 12 -5.22 -30.00 -15.35
N ASN A 13 -5.73 -30.54 -14.26
CA ASN A 13 -5.81 -29.86 -12.96
C ASN A 13 -4.79 -30.49 -11.98
N PRO A 14 -3.52 -30.06 -12.00
CA PRO A 14 -2.53 -30.60 -11.09
C PRO A 14 -2.84 -30.17 -9.65
N LYS A 15 -2.55 -31.07 -8.72
CA LYS A 15 -2.51 -30.69 -7.31
C LYS A 15 -1.20 -29.94 -7.04
N ARG A 16 -1.27 -28.92 -6.19
CA ARG A 16 -0.08 -28.31 -5.61
C ARG A 16 0.52 -29.29 -4.62
N PHE A 17 1.80 -29.54 -4.68
CA PHE A 17 2.52 -30.52 -3.85
C PHE A 17 3.51 -29.84 -2.90
N HIS A 18 3.78 -28.51 -3.09
CA HIS A 18 4.68 -27.71 -2.28
C HIS A 18 4.06 -26.31 -2.06
N ASP A 19 2.96 -26.27 -1.32
CA ASP A 19 2.15 -25.06 -1.06
C ASP A 19 1.66 -25.00 0.38
N GLY A 20 2.44 -25.62 1.29
CA GLY A 20 2.20 -25.55 2.73
C GLY A 20 2.25 -24.10 3.22
N TYR A 21 1.35 -23.75 4.14
CA TYR A 21 1.25 -22.41 4.71
C TYR A 21 0.87 -22.49 6.18
N PHE A 22 1.66 -21.83 7.00
CA PHE A 22 1.38 -21.61 8.41
C PHE A 22 1.44 -20.12 8.71
N SER A 23 0.51 -19.60 9.50
CA SER A 23 0.59 -18.23 10.02
C SER A 23 0.11 -18.16 11.46
N LEU A 24 0.78 -17.31 12.24
CA LEU A 24 0.45 -16.98 13.61
C LEU A 24 0.46 -15.47 13.79
N LEU A 25 -0.55 -14.92 14.46
CA LEU A 25 -0.58 -13.54 14.93
C LEU A 25 -1.00 -13.52 16.40
N ALA A 26 -0.20 -12.87 17.25
CA ALA A 26 -0.54 -12.55 18.63
C ALA A 26 -0.43 -11.05 18.84
N GLN A 27 -1.39 -10.45 19.54
CA GLN A 27 -1.42 -9.02 19.83
C GLN A 27 -1.92 -8.78 21.25
N ILE A 28 -1.30 -7.81 21.91
CA ILE A 28 -1.72 -7.25 23.18
C ILE A 28 -1.77 -5.73 23.08
N GLU A 29 -2.79 -5.12 23.65
CA GLU A 29 -2.90 -3.68 23.80
C GLU A 29 -3.32 -3.35 25.23
N ALA A 30 -2.66 -2.34 25.82
CA ALA A 30 -3.02 -1.81 27.12
C ALA A 30 -2.97 -0.28 27.08
N GLY A 31 -3.80 0.38 27.87
CA GLY A 31 -3.83 1.82 27.86
C GLY A 31 -4.62 2.43 29.00
N ILE A 32 -4.64 3.73 29.03
CA ILE A 32 -5.36 4.55 30.00
C ILE A 32 -6.21 5.58 29.25
N THR A 33 -7.32 5.93 29.85
CA THR A 33 -8.25 6.94 29.29
C THR A 33 -8.62 7.98 30.34
N GLY A 34 -9.07 9.15 29.88
CA GLY A 34 -9.65 10.21 30.74
C GLY A 34 -8.66 10.81 31.73
N LYS A 35 -7.39 10.99 31.36
CA LYS A 35 -6.39 11.69 32.19
C LYS A 35 -6.23 13.13 31.72
N PHE A 36 -5.79 14.01 32.65
CA PHE A 36 -5.60 15.44 32.31
C PHE A 36 -4.64 15.68 31.16
N TRP A 37 -3.64 14.80 30.99
CA TRP A 37 -2.62 14.88 29.93
C TRP A 37 -2.95 14.06 28.68
N ALA A 38 -3.90 13.10 28.74
CA ALA A 38 -4.33 12.31 27.60
C ALA A 38 -5.77 11.83 27.80
N ASP A 39 -6.61 12.02 26.79
CA ASP A 39 -7.93 11.41 26.77
C ASP A 39 -7.85 9.92 26.44
N GLU A 40 -6.89 9.55 25.58
CA GLU A 40 -6.53 8.16 25.28
C GLU A 40 -5.01 8.04 25.13
N PHE A 41 -4.43 7.08 25.84
CA PHE A 41 -3.04 6.69 25.65
C PHE A 41 -2.97 5.16 25.67
N PHE A 42 -2.55 4.55 24.55
CA PHE A 42 -2.46 3.12 24.39
C PHE A 42 -1.09 2.70 23.90
N VAL A 43 -0.61 1.59 24.40
CA VAL A 43 0.60 0.89 23.90
C VAL A 43 0.19 -0.50 23.48
N SER A 44 0.59 -0.89 22.27
CA SER A 44 0.36 -2.24 21.77
C SER A 44 1.66 -2.91 21.33
N ALA A 45 1.70 -4.21 21.49
CA ALA A 45 2.75 -5.06 20.94
C ALA A 45 2.12 -6.23 20.19
N SER A 46 2.70 -6.59 19.05
CA SER A 46 2.27 -7.77 18.29
C SER A 46 3.46 -8.55 17.77
N TYR A 47 3.25 -9.84 17.63
CA TYR A 47 4.17 -10.76 16.98
C TYR A 47 3.43 -11.51 15.88
N SER A 48 4.04 -11.60 14.71
CA SER A 48 3.54 -12.42 13.61
C SER A 48 4.62 -13.35 13.10
N LYS A 49 4.21 -14.54 12.68
CA LYS A 49 5.06 -15.52 12.00
C LYS A 49 4.34 -16.11 10.82
N THR A 50 5.08 -16.34 9.73
CA THR A 50 4.57 -17.02 8.53
C THR A 50 5.65 -17.96 8.02
N ASP A 51 5.29 -19.23 7.81
CA ASP A 51 6.12 -20.21 7.14
C ASP A 51 5.37 -20.63 5.85
N LYS A 52 6.02 -20.56 4.70
CA LYS A 52 5.40 -20.80 3.41
C LYS A 52 6.31 -21.57 2.47
N GLU A 53 5.81 -22.71 1.99
CA GLU A 53 6.34 -23.40 0.83
C GLU A 53 5.96 -22.64 -0.45
N LEU A 54 6.92 -22.50 -1.37
CA LEU A 54 6.72 -21.78 -2.62
C LEU A 54 6.51 -22.77 -3.76
N GLN A 55 5.27 -22.92 -4.24
CA GLN A 55 4.97 -23.82 -5.36
C GLN A 55 5.34 -23.23 -6.71
N THR A 56 5.24 -21.92 -6.90
CA THR A 56 5.52 -21.25 -8.18
C THR A 56 6.17 -19.89 -7.99
N GLY A 57 6.82 -19.40 -9.05
CA GLY A 57 7.19 -18.00 -9.19
C GLY A 57 5.98 -17.07 -9.39
N SER A 58 6.22 -15.86 -9.88
CA SER A 58 5.17 -14.89 -10.20
C SER A 58 4.23 -15.35 -11.30
N ILE A 59 4.69 -16.27 -12.13
CA ILE A 59 3.91 -16.96 -13.17
C ILE A 59 3.97 -18.46 -12.93
N GLN A 60 2.92 -19.18 -13.32
CA GLN A 60 2.79 -20.62 -13.07
C GLN A 60 3.65 -21.50 -13.98
N THR A 61 4.41 -20.93 -14.89
CA THR A 61 5.29 -21.68 -15.79
C THR A 61 6.57 -22.18 -15.09
N LYS A 62 6.93 -21.60 -13.95
CA LYS A 62 8.09 -21.98 -13.15
C LYS A 62 7.61 -22.64 -11.86
N VAL A 63 7.85 -23.94 -11.74
CA VAL A 63 7.40 -24.77 -10.61
C VAL A 63 8.55 -25.01 -9.67
N TYR A 64 8.31 -24.83 -8.37
CA TYR A 64 9.24 -25.07 -7.29
C TYR A 64 8.77 -26.26 -6.45
N GLY A 65 9.69 -26.93 -5.79
CA GLY A 65 9.38 -28.11 -4.98
C GLY A 65 10.17 -28.20 -3.68
N MET A 66 11.11 -27.29 -3.44
CA MET A 66 11.86 -27.19 -2.18
C MET A 66 12.11 -25.74 -1.75
N ALA A 67 11.70 -24.76 -2.55
CA ALA A 67 11.88 -23.37 -2.21
C ALA A 67 10.90 -22.94 -1.11
N GLU A 68 11.39 -22.21 -0.10
CA GLU A 68 10.58 -21.75 1.04
C GLU A 68 10.76 -20.25 1.27
N HIS A 69 9.75 -19.64 1.89
CA HIS A 69 9.82 -18.26 2.37
C HIS A 69 9.19 -18.14 3.74
N ASN A 70 10.02 -17.89 4.74
CA ASN A 70 9.64 -17.81 6.13
C ASN A 70 9.82 -16.39 6.62
N SER A 71 8.93 -15.89 7.47
CA SER A 71 9.03 -14.54 8.02
C SER A 71 8.54 -14.49 9.46
N ASP A 72 9.15 -13.61 10.24
CA ASP A 72 8.71 -13.20 11.56
C ASP A 72 8.80 -11.70 11.73
N ALA A 73 7.87 -11.13 12.48
CA ALA A 73 7.87 -9.70 12.77
C ALA A 73 7.37 -9.38 14.16
N TRP A 74 8.06 -8.44 14.81
CA TRP A 74 7.61 -7.79 16.03
C TRP A 74 7.18 -6.36 15.70
N ASN A 75 6.06 -5.94 16.27
CA ASN A 75 5.61 -4.55 16.18
C ASN A 75 5.32 -4.00 17.57
N VAL A 76 5.72 -2.75 17.79
CA VAL A 76 5.33 -1.97 18.97
C VAL A 76 4.73 -0.66 18.46
N SER A 77 3.57 -0.27 19.01
CA SER A 77 2.95 1.00 18.68
C SER A 77 2.43 1.75 19.90
N VAL A 78 2.41 3.07 19.77
CA VAL A 78 1.88 4.00 20.76
C VAL A 78 0.85 4.88 20.09
N ARG A 79 -0.34 5.02 20.70
CA ARG A 79 -1.41 5.91 20.27
C ARG A 79 -1.72 6.90 21.38
N TYR A 80 -1.78 8.17 21.02
CA TYR A 80 -2.09 9.29 21.91
C TYR A 80 -3.17 10.15 21.27
N ASN A 81 -4.23 10.43 22.03
CA ASN A 81 -5.28 11.37 21.66
C ASN A 81 -5.52 12.35 22.80
N LYS A 82 -5.60 13.63 22.48
CA LYS A 82 -5.94 14.71 23.40
C LYS A 82 -6.91 15.66 22.75
N TYR A 83 -8.13 15.70 23.29
CA TYR A 83 -9.10 16.74 23.00
C TYR A 83 -8.79 17.97 23.86
N ASN A 84 -9.18 19.13 23.39
CA ASN A 84 -8.89 20.40 24.08
C ASN A 84 -7.38 20.56 24.36
N PHE A 85 -6.55 20.20 23.35
CA PHE A 85 -5.10 20.33 23.42
C PHE A 85 -4.71 21.79 23.29
N MET A 86 -4.11 22.43 24.31
CA MET A 86 -3.79 23.83 24.40
C MET A 86 -5.01 24.78 24.44
N THR A 87 -6.06 24.54 23.64
CA THR A 87 -7.32 25.29 23.59
C THR A 87 -8.50 24.33 23.47
N GLU A 88 -9.71 24.79 23.86
CA GLU A 88 -10.94 23.96 23.78
C GLU A 88 -11.30 23.52 22.35
N SER A 89 -10.83 24.26 21.34
CA SER A 89 -11.10 23.99 19.93
C SER A 89 -10.02 23.18 19.24
N MET A 90 -9.02 22.69 19.96
CA MET A 90 -7.87 22.00 19.36
C MET A 90 -7.83 20.52 19.76
N THR A 91 -7.62 19.63 18.79
CA THR A 91 -7.48 18.19 19.03
C THR A 91 -6.16 17.70 18.44
N LEU A 92 -5.37 17.00 19.26
CA LEU A 92 -4.13 16.35 18.84
C LEU A 92 -4.31 14.84 18.86
N LYS A 93 -3.96 14.20 17.73
CA LYS A 93 -3.86 12.72 17.61
C LYS A 93 -2.48 12.36 17.11
N ALA A 94 -1.80 11.45 17.78
CA ALA A 94 -0.49 10.99 17.39
C ALA A 94 -0.39 9.47 17.48
N THR A 95 0.31 8.88 16.51
CA THR A 95 0.63 7.44 16.49
C THR A 95 2.08 7.26 16.08
N LEU A 96 2.80 6.47 16.85
CA LEU A 96 4.14 5.98 16.53
C LEU A 96 4.09 4.46 16.48
N SER A 97 4.65 3.86 15.44
CA SER A 97 4.77 2.41 15.29
C SER A 97 6.14 2.05 14.76
N HIS A 98 6.74 1.00 15.32
CA HIS A 98 7.97 0.41 14.81
C HIS A 98 7.82 -1.10 14.69
N THR A 99 8.16 -1.62 13.51
CA THR A 99 8.13 -3.05 13.19
C THR A 99 9.54 -3.51 12.88
N TRP A 100 9.99 -4.57 13.53
CA TRP A 100 11.16 -5.36 13.14
C TRP A 100 10.67 -6.55 12.32
N ASP A 101 10.85 -6.49 11.02
CA ASP A 101 10.48 -7.55 10.08
C ASP A 101 11.73 -8.26 9.60
N HIS A 102 11.72 -9.58 9.68
CA HIS A 102 12.77 -10.45 9.18
C HIS A 102 12.16 -11.55 8.34
N SER A 103 12.67 -11.75 7.14
CA SER A 103 12.27 -12.86 6.30
C SER A 103 13.47 -13.58 5.70
N ILE A 104 13.28 -14.88 5.44
CA ILE A 104 14.31 -15.77 4.90
C ILE A 104 13.71 -16.44 3.67
N THR A 105 14.44 -16.42 2.56
CA THR A 105 14.13 -17.20 1.38
C THR A 105 15.17 -18.30 1.23
N ILE A 106 14.73 -19.55 1.21
CA ILE A 106 15.55 -20.75 1.09
C ILE A 106 15.41 -21.28 -0.35
N ASP A 107 16.52 -21.36 -1.07
CA ASP A 107 16.60 -21.81 -2.45
C ASP A 107 17.91 -22.57 -2.67
N THR A 108 17.96 -23.81 -2.14
CA THR A 108 19.18 -24.61 -2.09
C THR A 108 19.20 -25.78 -3.07
N ALA A 109 18.07 -26.07 -3.74
CA ALA A 109 17.94 -27.25 -4.57
C ALA A 109 18.29 -26.97 -6.03
N TYR A 110 19.22 -27.73 -6.58
CA TYR A 110 19.53 -27.76 -8.01
C TYR A 110 18.58 -28.66 -8.79
N ARG A 111 17.27 -28.29 -8.80
CA ARG A 111 16.20 -29.06 -9.41
C ARG A 111 15.26 -28.17 -10.21
N LYS A 112 14.77 -28.70 -11.32
CA LYS A 112 13.68 -28.12 -12.08
C LYS A 112 12.49 -29.05 -11.97
N TYR A 113 11.45 -28.58 -11.27
CA TYR A 113 10.23 -29.34 -11.02
C TYR A 113 9.21 -29.16 -12.13
N TYR A 114 8.33 -30.14 -12.23
CA TYR A 114 7.13 -30.16 -13.08
C TYR A 114 5.88 -30.22 -12.20
N TRP A 115 4.74 -29.99 -12.82
CA TRP A 115 3.46 -29.95 -12.08
C TRP A 115 2.98 -31.32 -11.57
N ASP A 116 3.55 -32.39 -11.99
CA ASP A 116 3.32 -33.76 -11.49
C ASP A 116 4.16 -34.10 -10.26
N GLY A 117 5.05 -33.18 -9.82
CA GLY A 117 6.00 -33.38 -8.75
C GLY A 117 7.32 -34.05 -9.17
N GLY A 118 7.44 -34.48 -10.43
CA GLY A 118 8.69 -34.94 -11.02
C GLY A 118 9.70 -33.79 -11.15
N TYR A 119 10.98 -34.13 -11.18
CA TYR A 119 12.06 -33.16 -11.38
C TYR A 119 13.21 -33.73 -12.20
N ILE A 120 13.99 -32.84 -12.79
CA ILE A 120 15.31 -33.14 -13.36
C ILE A 120 16.37 -32.34 -12.58
N VAL A 121 17.60 -32.87 -12.54
CA VAL A 121 18.75 -32.13 -11.98
C VAL A 121 19.05 -30.92 -12.87
N SER A 122 19.26 -29.79 -12.27
CA SER A 122 19.51 -28.51 -12.93
C SER A 122 20.90 -28.00 -12.53
N GLN A 123 21.47 -27.13 -13.35
CA GLN A 123 22.66 -26.36 -12.99
C GLN A 123 22.30 -25.04 -12.26
N ARG A 124 21.01 -24.78 -12.06
CA ARG A 124 20.49 -23.60 -11.41
C ARG A 124 19.53 -24.01 -10.29
N ASN A 125 19.50 -23.28 -9.22
CA ASN A 125 18.49 -23.43 -8.20
C ASN A 125 17.08 -22.98 -8.68
N GLU A 126 16.07 -23.18 -7.87
CA GLU A 126 14.68 -23.09 -8.29
C GLU A 126 14.24 -21.65 -8.56
N ILE A 127 14.62 -20.68 -7.72
CA ILE A 127 14.19 -19.29 -7.83
C ILE A 127 15.18 -18.50 -8.69
N ARG A 128 16.44 -18.43 -8.26
CA ARG A 128 17.47 -17.58 -8.87
C ARG A 128 18.84 -18.21 -8.75
N GLY A 129 19.65 -17.88 -9.75
CA GLY A 129 21.09 -18.04 -9.63
C GLY A 129 21.62 -19.42 -9.84
N ASN A 130 22.92 -19.52 -9.63
CA ASN A 130 23.71 -20.71 -9.84
C ASN A 130 24.27 -21.26 -8.52
N GLU A 131 24.14 -20.50 -7.43
CA GLU A 131 24.62 -20.87 -6.10
C GLU A 131 23.44 -21.13 -5.14
N PRO A 132 23.56 -22.12 -4.24
CA PRO A 132 22.59 -22.30 -3.16
C PRO A 132 22.44 -21.02 -2.35
N SER A 133 21.24 -20.68 -1.95
CA SER A 133 20.93 -19.40 -1.31
C SER A 133 20.06 -19.60 -0.08
N ILE A 134 20.47 -19.03 1.04
CA ILE A 134 19.64 -18.78 2.23
C ILE A 134 19.70 -17.29 2.47
N ARG A 135 18.74 -16.58 1.86
CA ARG A 135 18.77 -15.12 1.80
C ARG A 135 17.90 -14.49 2.85
N HIS A 136 18.53 -13.65 3.66
CA HIS A 136 17.89 -12.90 4.72
C HIS A 136 17.54 -11.49 4.27
N TYR A 137 16.36 -11.03 4.70
CA TYR A 137 15.85 -9.67 4.53
C TYR A 137 15.40 -9.13 5.88
N LYS A 138 16.06 -8.09 6.40
CA LYS A 138 15.62 -7.35 7.56
C LYS A 138 15.03 -6.03 7.09
N ARG A 139 13.76 -5.81 7.37
CA ARG A 139 12.97 -4.66 6.88
C ARG A 139 12.33 -3.88 8.03
N PRO A 140 13.13 -3.19 8.86
CA PRO A 140 12.56 -2.35 9.90
C PRO A 140 11.68 -1.27 9.28
N LEU A 141 10.47 -1.10 9.84
CA LEU A 141 9.48 -0.12 9.40
C LEU A 141 9.11 0.79 10.56
N THR A 142 9.37 2.10 10.42
CA THR A 142 8.91 3.11 11.37
C THR A 142 7.83 3.96 10.72
N ILE A 143 6.71 4.13 11.40
CA ILE A 143 5.60 5.00 10.98
C ILE A 143 5.32 5.99 12.09
N VAL A 144 5.27 7.28 11.74
CA VAL A 144 4.80 8.37 12.61
C VAL A 144 3.63 9.05 11.92
N ARG A 145 2.55 9.25 12.65
CA ARG A 145 1.40 10.05 12.20
C ARG A 145 1.06 11.05 13.29
N VAL A 146 0.88 12.30 12.90
CA VAL A 146 0.40 13.36 13.78
C VAL A 146 -0.70 14.10 13.03
N ASN A 147 -1.82 14.29 13.70
CA ASN A 147 -2.91 15.09 13.21
C ASN A 147 -3.24 16.15 14.28
N LEU A 148 -3.26 17.40 13.87
CA LEU A 148 -3.69 18.53 14.68
C LEU A 148 -4.88 19.16 13.97
N ASP A 149 -6.02 19.10 14.64
CA ASP A 149 -7.26 19.73 14.19
C ASP A 149 -7.54 20.95 15.06
N TYR A 150 -7.83 22.08 14.43
CA TYR A 150 -8.11 23.34 15.10
C TYR A 150 -9.33 24.02 14.49
N GLN A 151 -10.42 24.07 15.26
CA GLN A 151 -11.61 24.81 14.90
C GLN A 151 -11.42 26.28 15.30
N LEU A 152 -11.23 27.16 14.32
CA LEU A 152 -11.01 28.59 14.53
C LEU A 152 -12.28 29.27 15.08
N ASP A 153 -13.43 28.95 14.47
CA ASP A 153 -14.76 29.40 14.85
C ASP A 153 -15.82 28.42 14.30
N GLY A 154 -17.11 28.76 14.36
CA GLY A 154 -18.20 27.93 13.89
C GLY A 154 -18.19 27.65 12.37
N HIS A 155 -17.37 28.36 11.61
CA HIS A 155 -17.35 28.30 10.15
C HIS A 155 -15.99 27.90 9.56
N HIS A 156 -14.90 28.03 10.31
CA HIS A 156 -13.54 27.90 9.81
C HIS A 156 -12.75 26.88 10.61
N GLY A 157 -12.09 25.95 9.95
CA GLY A 157 -11.23 24.94 10.56
C GLY A 157 -9.89 24.81 9.82
N LEU A 158 -8.85 24.50 10.57
CA LEU A 158 -7.52 24.16 10.09
C LEU A 158 -7.19 22.73 10.52
N ASN A 159 -6.60 21.95 9.63
CA ASN A 159 -6.13 20.62 9.96
C ASN A 159 -4.72 20.44 9.40
N LEU A 160 -3.76 20.13 10.29
CA LEU A 160 -2.38 19.81 9.94
C LEU A 160 -2.17 18.32 10.11
N ASN A 161 -1.70 17.68 9.05
CA ASN A 161 -1.33 16.27 9.05
C ASN A 161 0.15 16.12 8.77
N TYR A 162 0.81 15.29 9.56
CA TYR A 162 2.15 14.82 9.29
C TYR A 162 2.19 13.30 9.26
N HIS A 163 2.80 12.75 8.23
CA HIS A 163 3.05 11.32 8.10
C HIS A 163 4.50 11.08 7.71
N MET A 164 5.20 10.28 8.51
CA MET A 164 6.52 9.77 8.19
C MET A 164 6.47 8.25 8.06
N ASN A 165 7.14 7.73 7.05
CA ASN A 165 7.38 6.31 6.83
C ASN A 165 8.85 6.09 6.50
N ARG A 166 9.54 5.29 7.29
CA ARG A 166 10.91 4.86 7.02
C ARG A 166 10.95 3.34 6.94
N THR A 167 11.34 2.81 5.80
CA THR A 167 11.53 1.38 5.58
C THR A 167 13.01 1.13 5.30
N GLY A 168 13.64 0.28 6.12
CA GLY A 168 14.96 -0.29 5.84
C GLY A 168 14.87 -1.54 4.97
N ASN A 169 15.98 -1.98 4.42
CA ASN A 169 16.10 -3.22 3.66
C ASN A 169 17.55 -3.70 3.71
N ASP A 170 17.89 -4.39 4.78
CA ASP A 170 19.18 -5.04 4.94
C ASP A 170 19.11 -6.45 4.37
N ARG A 171 20.07 -6.81 3.53
CA ARG A 171 20.09 -8.10 2.85
C ARG A 171 21.48 -8.75 3.00
N TYR A 172 21.48 -10.03 3.27
CA TYR A 172 22.68 -10.88 3.25
C TYR A 172 22.30 -12.31 2.91
N ASP A 173 23.25 -13.12 2.54
CA ASP A 173 23.07 -14.53 2.20
C ASP A 173 24.08 -15.38 2.99
N ASP A 174 23.62 -16.52 3.52
CA ASP A 174 24.48 -17.39 4.33
C ASP A 174 25.32 -18.35 3.48
N LEU A 175 24.89 -18.67 2.27
CA LEU A 175 25.50 -19.65 1.40
C LEU A 175 26.10 -19.05 0.13
N ASP A 176 25.41 -18.12 -0.51
CA ASP A 176 25.86 -17.46 -1.73
C ASP A 176 26.92 -16.38 -1.40
N GLN A 177 28.18 -16.78 -1.45
CA GLN A 177 29.33 -15.87 -1.21
C GLN A 177 29.49 -14.79 -2.29
N SER A 178 28.87 -14.96 -3.44
CA SER A 178 28.87 -13.97 -4.52
C SER A 178 27.88 -12.85 -4.28
N PHE A 179 26.92 -13.04 -3.36
CA PHE A 179 25.92 -12.04 -3.01
C PHE A 179 26.53 -10.90 -2.22
N GLU A 180 26.39 -9.68 -2.73
CA GLU A 180 26.82 -8.49 -2.02
C GLU A 180 25.76 -8.01 -1.03
N PRO A 181 26.04 -8.00 0.29
CA PRO A 181 25.13 -7.47 1.28
C PRO A 181 24.79 -6.00 1.05
N SER A 182 23.56 -5.61 1.27
CA SER A 182 23.14 -4.21 1.17
C SER A 182 22.37 -3.77 2.39
N ASN A 183 22.47 -2.48 2.67
CA ASN A 183 21.73 -1.78 3.71
C ASN A 183 21.12 -0.53 3.09
N ASP A 184 19.90 -0.67 2.59
CA ASP A 184 19.16 0.38 1.93
C ASP A 184 18.03 0.90 2.83
N ALA A 185 17.64 2.15 2.66
CA ALA A 185 16.50 2.71 3.35
C ALA A 185 15.76 3.73 2.48
N VAL A 186 14.46 3.81 2.65
CA VAL A 186 13.64 4.86 2.05
C VAL A 186 12.86 5.55 3.15
N THR A 187 13.06 6.86 3.30
CA THR A 187 12.32 7.69 4.23
C THR A 187 11.43 8.65 3.46
N LYS A 188 10.17 8.73 3.84
CA LYS A 188 9.16 9.60 3.24
C LYS A 188 8.53 10.44 4.32
N HIS A 189 8.36 11.73 4.03
CA HIS A 189 7.56 12.62 4.85
C HIS A 189 6.45 13.22 3.98
N ILE A 190 5.26 13.30 4.53
CA ILE A 190 4.13 13.97 3.91
C ILE A 190 3.58 14.94 4.94
N ILE A 191 3.58 16.23 4.60
CA ILE A 191 3.01 17.30 5.41
C ILE A 191 1.82 17.84 4.65
N GLY A 192 0.65 17.82 5.24
CA GLY A 192 -0.59 18.32 4.63
C GLY A 192 -1.26 19.36 5.50
N LEU A 193 -1.60 20.49 4.92
CA LEU A 193 -2.42 21.52 5.56
C LEU A 193 -3.75 21.60 4.81
N THR A 194 -4.84 21.54 5.57
CA THR A 194 -6.21 21.68 5.06
C THR A 194 -6.88 22.84 5.76
N TYR A 195 -7.53 23.69 4.98
CA TYR A 195 -8.43 24.74 5.46
C TYR A 195 -9.85 24.40 5.04
N SER A 196 -10.77 24.36 5.98
CA SER A 196 -12.18 24.05 5.78
C SER A 196 -13.07 25.25 6.12
N GLN A 197 -14.14 25.39 5.34
CA GLN A 197 -15.15 26.42 5.52
C GLN A 197 -16.55 25.81 5.50
N SER A 198 -17.45 26.32 6.32
CA SER A 198 -18.84 25.93 6.38
C SER A 198 -19.74 27.16 6.44
N PHE A 199 -20.64 27.33 5.48
CA PHE A 199 -21.54 28.48 5.38
C PHE A 199 -22.99 28.04 5.19
N PHE A 200 -23.93 28.97 5.39
CA PHE A 200 -25.38 28.75 5.20
C PHE A 200 -25.91 27.57 6.05
N ASP A 201 -25.59 27.58 7.35
CA ASP A 201 -25.95 26.50 8.27
C ASP A 201 -25.51 25.11 7.81
N GLY A 202 -24.27 25.04 7.25
CA GLY A 202 -23.68 23.79 6.78
C GLY A 202 -24.10 23.35 5.38
N LYS A 203 -24.95 24.11 4.69
CA LYS A 203 -25.38 23.80 3.32
C LYS A 203 -24.22 23.88 2.32
N MET A 204 -23.27 24.80 2.55
CA MET A 204 -22.06 24.95 1.73
C MET A 204 -20.82 24.60 2.55
N GLN A 205 -20.04 23.68 2.07
CA GLN A 205 -18.77 23.28 2.66
C GLN A 205 -17.67 23.33 1.60
N ASN A 206 -16.59 24.05 1.91
CA ASN A 206 -15.41 24.15 1.07
C ASN A 206 -14.21 23.56 1.82
N ILE A 207 -13.32 22.94 1.09
CA ILE A 207 -12.00 22.56 1.57
C ILE A 207 -10.93 22.99 0.58
N PHE A 208 -9.82 23.47 1.10
CA PHE A 208 -8.60 23.75 0.33
C PHE A 208 -7.46 23.04 1.04
N PHE A 209 -6.61 22.37 0.32
CA PHE A 209 -5.47 21.69 0.92
C PHE A 209 -4.23 21.76 0.06
N ALA A 210 -3.10 21.74 0.74
CA ALA A 210 -1.78 21.61 0.14
C ALA A 210 -0.98 20.53 0.85
N LYS A 211 -0.14 19.82 0.12
CA LYS A 211 0.69 18.72 0.61
C LYS A 211 2.11 18.86 0.10
N ASP A 212 3.10 18.72 0.97
CA ASP A 212 4.50 18.55 0.59
C ASP A 212 4.90 17.08 0.81
N TYR A 213 5.48 16.48 -0.20
CA TYR A 213 5.95 15.10 -0.22
C TYR A 213 7.47 15.10 -0.32
N VAL A 214 8.15 14.70 0.74
CA VAL A 214 9.60 14.58 0.77
C VAL A 214 9.97 13.10 0.64
N ASN A 215 10.73 12.75 -0.38
CA ASN A 215 11.26 11.41 -0.58
C ASN A 215 12.78 11.41 -0.42
N HIS A 216 13.26 10.67 0.57
CA HIS A 216 14.68 10.54 0.88
C HIS A 216 15.11 9.07 0.78
N PRO A 217 15.47 8.57 -0.42
CA PRO A 217 16.10 7.26 -0.57
C PRO A 217 17.54 7.34 -0.11
N ASN A 218 18.01 6.32 0.58
CA ASN A 218 19.41 6.08 0.89
C ASN A 218 19.75 4.67 0.37
N ILE A 219 20.14 4.61 -0.91
CA ILE A 219 20.49 3.38 -1.60
C ILE A 219 22.01 3.28 -1.60
N ARG A 220 22.55 2.31 -0.90
CA ARG A 220 24.02 2.13 -0.78
C ARG A 220 24.56 1.26 -1.91
N GLN A 221 23.89 0.15 -2.16
CA GLN A 221 24.21 -0.73 -3.27
C GLN A 221 23.08 -1.70 -3.49
N THR A 222 22.36 -1.55 -4.58
CA THR A 222 21.29 -2.46 -4.95
C THR A 222 21.55 -2.95 -6.36
N ASP A 223 21.61 -4.28 -6.52
CA ASP A 223 21.56 -4.88 -7.83
C ASP A 223 20.20 -4.61 -8.44
N GLN A 224 20.17 -3.78 -9.45
CA GLN A 224 18.99 -3.56 -10.26
C GLN A 224 19.07 -4.56 -11.43
N SER A 225 18.37 -5.67 -11.31
CA SER A 225 18.10 -6.52 -12.45
C SER A 225 17.05 -5.82 -13.32
N THR A 226 17.41 -5.44 -14.50
CA THR A 226 16.51 -4.88 -15.51
C THR A 226 16.26 -5.89 -16.60
N VAL A 227 15.23 -5.66 -17.42
CA VAL A 227 14.96 -6.49 -18.63
C VAL A 227 16.17 -6.52 -19.58
N THR A 228 17.07 -5.54 -19.48
CA THR A 228 18.24 -5.33 -20.34
C THR A 228 19.59 -5.62 -19.68
N GLY A 229 19.65 -5.89 -18.38
CA GLY A 229 20.89 -6.12 -17.65
C GLY A 229 20.79 -5.86 -16.15
N SER A 230 21.86 -6.05 -15.41
CA SER A 230 21.95 -5.71 -13.99
C SER A 230 22.87 -4.50 -13.82
N ASP A 231 22.31 -3.40 -13.31
CA ASP A 231 23.07 -2.21 -12.94
C ASP A 231 23.07 -2.01 -11.44
N LYS A 232 24.23 -1.68 -10.88
CA LYS A 232 24.35 -1.26 -9.48
C LYS A 232 23.95 0.21 -9.40
N VAL A 233 22.92 0.50 -8.61
CA VAL A 233 22.48 1.86 -8.37
C VAL A 233 22.79 2.27 -6.96
N GLN A 234 23.46 3.40 -6.83
CA GLN A 234 23.78 4.05 -5.55
C GLN A 234 23.27 5.48 -5.60
N GLY A 235 22.64 5.94 -4.54
CA GLY A 235 22.20 7.33 -4.46
C GLY A 235 21.47 7.67 -3.18
N SER A 236 21.62 8.93 -2.79
CA SER A 236 20.93 9.54 -1.67
C SER A 236 20.54 10.97 -2.07
N THR A 237 19.50 11.11 -2.86
CA THR A 237 19.03 12.44 -3.30
C THR A 237 17.64 12.69 -2.78
N THR A 238 17.51 13.65 -1.88
CA THR A 238 16.19 14.11 -1.41
C THR A 238 15.48 14.85 -2.52
N LYS A 239 14.22 14.50 -2.74
CA LYS A 239 13.33 15.17 -3.71
C LYS A 239 12.03 15.54 -3.05
N ASN A 240 11.57 16.76 -3.34
CA ASN A 240 10.29 17.28 -2.88
C ASN A 240 9.30 17.33 -4.04
N TYR A 241 8.04 17.05 -3.71
CA TYR A 241 6.93 17.14 -4.65
C TYR A 241 5.76 17.83 -3.96
N PHE A 242 5.00 18.58 -4.70
CA PHE A 242 3.90 19.35 -4.17
C PHE A 242 2.56 18.86 -4.72
N GLY A 243 1.58 18.71 -3.84
CA GLY A 243 0.21 18.39 -4.17
C GLY A 243 -0.75 19.42 -3.59
N TYR A 244 -1.88 19.62 -4.25
CA TYR A 244 -2.90 20.57 -3.81
C TYR A 244 -4.27 20.18 -4.33
N GLY A 245 -5.30 20.71 -3.71
CA GLY A 245 -6.64 20.46 -4.18
C GLY A 245 -7.69 21.29 -3.46
N THR A 246 -8.90 21.16 -3.96
CA THR A 246 -10.08 21.82 -3.43
C THR A 246 -11.31 20.94 -3.58
N GLY A 247 -12.27 21.12 -2.71
CA GLY A 247 -13.57 20.49 -2.79
C GLY A 247 -14.66 21.44 -2.35
N LEU A 248 -15.76 21.40 -3.07
CA LEU A 248 -16.99 22.13 -2.77
C LEU A 248 -18.14 21.12 -2.65
N ARG A 249 -18.87 21.20 -1.56
CA ARG A 249 -20.16 20.55 -1.38
C ARG A 249 -21.23 21.63 -1.19
N TYR A 250 -22.33 21.52 -1.94
CA TYR A 250 -23.46 22.41 -1.78
C TYR A 250 -24.78 21.62 -1.72
N MET A 251 -25.56 21.84 -0.67
CA MET A 251 -26.89 21.25 -0.50
C MET A 251 -27.93 22.28 -0.95
N PHE A 252 -28.58 22.02 -2.08
CA PHE A 252 -29.65 22.88 -2.61
C PHE A 252 -30.93 22.77 -1.77
N PHE A 253 -31.30 21.53 -1.47
CA PHE A 253 -32.43 21.14 -0.62
C PHE A 253 -32.22 19.70 -0.16
N ASP A 254 -32.94 19.22 0.84
CA ASP A 254 -32.66 17.91 1.47
C ASP A 254 -32.50 16.74 0.50
N PRO A 255 -33.32 16.61 -0.58
CA PRO A 255 -33.11 15.55 -1.54
C PRO A 255 -31.95 15.76 -2.52
N LEU A 256 -31.26 16.91 -2.54
CA LEU A 256 -30.22 17.15 -3.56
C LEU A 256 -29.03 17.94 -3.03
N ALA A 257 -27.87 17.29 -3.06
CA ALA A 257 -26.57 17.89 -2.86
C ALA A 257 -25.63 17.59 -4.05
N VAL A 258 -24.72 18.52 -4.30
CA VAL A 258 -23.65 18.40 -5.31
C VAL A 258 -22.32 18.49 -4.62
N LYS A 259 -21.37 17.66 -5.03
CA LYS A 259 -19.96 17.75 -4.62
C LYS A 259 -19.08 17.76 -5.85
N VAL A 260 -18.18 18.74 -5.90
CA VAL A 260 -17.13 18.86 -6.92
C VAL A 260 -15.79 18.85 -6.22
N SER A 261 -14.81 18.14 -6.74
CA SER A 261 -13.45 18.21 -6.24
C SER A 261 -12.42 18.12 -7.34
N TYR A 262 -11.30 18.79 -7.10
CA TYR A 262 -10.09 18.70 -7.89
C TYR A 262 -8.90 18.44 -6.98
N GLU A 263 -8.01 17.54 -7.37
CA GLU A 263 -6.75 17.29 -6.69
C GLU A 263 -5.62 17.05 -7.69
N HIS A 264 -4.52 17.79 -7.52
CA HIS A 264 -3.21 17.41 -8.04
C HIS A 264 -2.48 16.62 -6.96
N SER A 265 -2.35 15.31 -7.13
CA SER A 265 -1.75 14.43 -6.13
C SER A 265 -0.46 13.78 -6.62
N VAL A 266 0.38 13.40 -5.67
CA VAL A 266 1.63 12.68 -5.91
C VAL A 266 1.61 11.36 -5.12
N ARG A 267 1.93 10.25 -5.78
CA ARG A 267 2.16 8.96 -5.12
C ARG A 267 3.63 8.61 -5.18
N LEU A 268 4.30 8.64 -4.05
CA LEU A 268 5.69 8.20 -3.93
C LEU A 268 5.76 6.66 -4.03
N PRO A 269 6.69 6.08 -4.81
CA PRO A 269 6.88 4.64 -4.87
C PRO A 269 7.08 4.04 -3.48
N ILE A 270 6.44 2.92 -3.17
CA ILE A 270 6.65 2.24 -1.88
C ILE A 270 7.97 1.47 -1.86
N ALA A 271 8.46 1.10 -0.67
CA ALA A 271 9.75 0.42 -0.54
C ALA A 271 9.81 -0.89 -1.33
N ARG A 272 8.71 -1.66 -1.36
CA ARG A 272 8.61 -2.90 -2.16
C ARG A 272 8.75 -2.67 -3.67
N GLU A 273 8.26 -1.55 -4.17
CA GLU A 273 8.38 -1.18 -5.60
C GLU A 273 9.82 -0.80 -5.95
N LEU A 274 10.50 -0.07 -5.05
CA LEU A 274 11.88 0.36 -5.24
C LEU A 274 12.89 -0.76 -4.98
N LEU A 275 12.69 -1.56 -3.93
CA LEU A 275 13.70 -2.48 -3.39
C LEU A 275 13.35 -3.96 -3.64
N GLY A 276 12.19 -4.23 -4.27
CA GLY A 276 11.70 -5.59 -4.51
C GLY A 276 11.26 -6.31 -3.23
N ASN A 277 10.93 -7.60 -3.35
CA ASN A 277 10.50 -8.42 -2.22
C ASN A 277 11.46 -9.58 -1.87
N GLY A 278 12.53 -9.74 -2.64
CA GLY A 278 13.50 -10.79 -2.40
C GLY A 278 13.17 -12.16 -2.99
N THR A 279 11.96 -12.37 -3.48
CA THR A 279 11.53 -13.66 -4.03
C THR A 279 11.12 -13.55 -5.50
N THR A 280 10.06 -12.82 -5.77
CA THR A 280 9.39 -12.77 -7.08
C THR A 280 9.36 -11.39 -7.73
N ILE A 281 9.82 -10.36 -7.03
CA ILE A 281 9.81 -8.98 -7.50
C ILE A 281 11.22 -8.40 -7.45
N TYR A 282 11.72 -7.97 -8.60
CA TYR A 282 12.99 -7.26 -8.72
C TYR A 282 12.89 -5.82 -8.22
N ALA A 283 14.00 -5.30 -7.71
CA ALA A 283 14.14 -3.88 -7.37
C ALA A 283 14.06 -2.99 -8.62
N ASN A 284 13.50 -1.79 -8.49
CA ASN A 284 13.61 -0.72 -9.46
C ASN A 284 13.73 0.64 -8.76
N VAL A 285 14.95 1.04 -8.44
CA VAL A 285 15.23 2.31 -7.75
C VAL A 285 15.13 3.54 -8.66
N ALA A 286 14.96 3.34 -9.98
CA ALA A 286 14.76 4.40 -10.96
C ALA A 286 13.30 4.85 -11.09
N LEU A 287 12.36 4.21 -10.36
CA LEU A 287 10.95 4.57 -10.40
C LEU A 287 10.73 6.04 -10.04
N LYS A 288 9.95 6.68 -10.89
CA LYS A 288 9.47 8.06 -10.68
C LYS A 288 8.15 8.02 -9.91
N PRO A 289 7.86 9.03 -9.07
CA PRO A 289 6.55 9.17 -8.47
C PRO A 289 5.46 9.37 -9.53
N GLU A 290 4.29 8.79 -9.27
CA GLU A 290 3.10 9.12 -10.06
C GLU A 290 2.64 10.53 -9.71
N LYS A 291 2.18 11.26 -10.72
CA LYS A 291 1.49 12.55 -10.57
C LYS A 291 0.15 12.45 -11.23
N SER A 292 -0.91 12.84 -10.54
CA SER A 292 -2.25 12.72 -11.09
C SER A 292 -3.06 14.00 -10.91
N ASN A 293 -3.86 14.31 -11.93
CA ASN A 293 -4.90 15.32 -11.87
C ASN A 293 -6.25 14.60 -11.82
N ASN A 294 -6.97 14.79 -10.73
CA ASN A 294 -8.20 14.08 -10.43
C ASN A 294 -9.35 15.08 -10.33
N VAL A 295 -10.41 14.84 -11.09
CA VAL A 295 -11.66 15.61 -11.03
C VAL A 295 -12.79 14.65 -10.68
N ASN A 296 -13.61 15.01 -9.70
CA ASN A 296 -14.80 14.25 -9.33
C ASN A 296 -16.01 15.19 -9.27
N LEU A 297 -17.15 14.67 -9.73
CA LEU A 297 -18.45 15.30 -9.61
C LEU A 297 -19.44 14.26 -9.06
N ALA A 298 -20.04 14.54 -7.91
CA ALA A 298 -21.07 13.69 -7.32
C ALA A 298 -22.37 14.46 -7.13
N LEU A 299 -23.47 13.77 -7.39
CA LEU A 299 -24.84 14.16 -7.07
C LEU A 299 -25.37 13.16 -6.06
N PHE A 300 -25.90 13.61 -4.93
CA PHE A 300 -26.43 12.72 -3.91
C PHE A 300 -27.54 13.40 -3.09
N GLY A 301 -28.35 12.58 -2.47
CA GLY A 301 -29.41 13.08 -1.62
C GLY A 301 -30.20 11.99 -0.94
N THR A 302 -31.08 12.42 -0.04
CA THR A 302 -32.01 11.55 0.65
C THR A 302 -33.44 12.09 0.44
N TRP A 303 -34.28 11.28 -0.12
CA TRP A 303 -35.67 11.62 -0.39
C TRP A 303 -36.63 10.80 0.48
N HIS A 304 -37.62 11.47 1.05
CA HIS A 304 -38.66 10.86 1.89
C HIS A 304 -40.03 11.04 1.22
N PRO A 305 -40.40 10.17 0.23
CA PRO A 305 -41.61 10.35 -0.56
C PRO A 305 -42.92 10.19 0.24
N ALA A 306 -42.90 9.42 1.33
CA ALA A 306 -44.03 9.27 2.26
C ALA A 306 -43.45 8.82 3.61
N GLY A 307 -43.82 9.37 4.72
CA GLY A 307 -43.17 9.32 6.05
C GLY A 307 -42.57 8.01 6.58
N ARG A 308 -42.69 6.89 5.84
CA ARG A 308 -42.11 5.59 6.16
C ARG A 308 -41.15 5.08 5.09
N HIS A 309 -40.92 5.86 4.03
CA HIS A 309 -40.05 5.49 2.92
C HIS A 309 -38.85 6.45 2.86
N THR A 310 -37.65 5.92 2.82
CA THR A 310 -36.42 6.67 2.65
C THR A 310 -35.67 6.14 1.43
N ILE A 311 -35.34 7.02 0.51
CA ILE A 311 -34.53 6.70 -0.66
C ILE A 311 -33.27 7.55 -0.60
N TYR A 312 -32.11 6.91 -0.41
CA TYR A 312 -30.81 7.51 -0.62
C TYR A 312 -30.35 7.20 -2.04
N TYR A 313 -29.76 8.17 -2.69
CA TYR A 313 -29.12 8.00 -4.00
C TYR A 313 -27.82 8.78 -4.11
N GLU A 314 -26.88 8.22 -4.86
CA GLU A 314 -25.62 8.85 -5.21
C GLU A 314 -25.23 8.47 -6.64
N ALA A 315 -24.75 9.44 -7.41
CA ALA A 315 -24.12 9.25 -8.71
C ALA A 315 -22.82 10.04 -8.71
N ASN A 316 -21.72 9.39 -9.03
CA ASN A 316 -20.38 9.98 -9.06
C ASN A 316 -19.72 9.74 -10.43
N GLY A 317 -19.23 10.79 -11.05
CA GLY A 317 -18.37 10.72 -12.22
C GLY A 317 -16.96 11.18 -11.89
N PHE A 318 -15.95 10.51 -12.43
CA PHE A 318 -14.56 10.86 -12.19
C PHE A 318 -13.69 10.79 -13.45
N LEU A 319 -12.70 11.68 -13.47
CA LEU A 319 -11.64 11.73 -14.48
C LEU A 319 -10.29 11.77 -13.76
N ARG A 320 -9.36 10.92 -14.16
CA ARG A 320 -8.00 10.87 -13.63
C ARG A 320 -7.00 10.80 -14.77
N TYR A 321 -6.04 11.71 -14.75
CA TYR A 321 -4.90 11.77 -15.67
C TYR A 321 -3.66 11.50 -14.83
N VAL A 322 -2.99 10.36 -15.07
CA VAL A 322 -1.86 9.91 -14.26
C VAL A 322 -0.62 9.85 -15.12
N ASP A 323 0.40 10.63 -14.78
CA ASP A 323 1.73 10.56 -15.38
C ASP A 323 2.63 9.63 -14.56
N ASN A 324 3.52 8.89 -15.23
CA ASN A 324 4.44 7.92 -14.64
C ASN A 324 3.71 6.86 -13.79
N TYR A 325 2.58 6.36 -14.26
CA TYR A 325 1.82 5.32 -13.57
C TYR A 325 2.69 4.11 -13.26
N ILE A 326 2.69 3.64 -12.01
CA ILE A 326 3.52 2.51 -11.58
C ILE A 326 2.71 1.23 -11.71
N GLN A 327 3.16 0.36 -12.59
CA GLN A 327 2.56 -0.96 -12.84
C GLN A 327 3.58 -2.08 -12.80
N THR A 328 3.12 -3.33 -12.73
CA THR A 328 3.98 -4.50 -12.78
C THR A 328 4.23 -4.93 -14.23
N SER A 329 5.49 -5.21 -14.54
CA SER A 329 5.92 -5.88 -15.77
C SER A 329 6.42 -7.27 -15.45
N VAL A 330 6.03 -8.28 -16.25
CA VAL A 330 6.40 -9.67 -16.05
C VAL A 330 7.61 -10.01 -16.90
N ILE A 331 8.62 -10.65 -16.30
CA ILE A 331 9.81 -11.18 -16.95
C ILE A 331 9.60 -12.69 -17.11
N GLU A 332 8.98 -13.10 -18.21
CA GLU A 332 8.51 -14.48 -18.43
C GLU A 332 9.60 -15.55 -18.26
N LYS A 333 10.81 -15.33 -18.80
CA LYS A 333 11.91 -16.30 -18.74
C LYS A 333 12.34 -16.63 -17.32
N GLU A 334 12.16 -15.68 -16.40
CA GLU A 334 12.63 -15.81 -15.02
C GLU A 334 11.48 -16.09 -14.04
N GLY A 335 10.22 -15.97 -14.47
CA GLY A 335 9.07 -16.08 -13.60
C GLY A 335 9.01 -14.96 -12.54
N MET A 336 9.60 -13.82 -12.85
CA MET A 336 9.76 -12.66 -11.96
C MET A 336 8.93 -11.49 -12.46
N MET A 337 8.70 -10.53 -11.57
CA MET A 337 8.07 -9.24 -11.90
C MET A 337 8.99 -8.08 -11.54
N GLN A 338 8.76 -6.94 -12.17
CA GLN A 338 9.38 -5.67 -11.81
C GLN A 338 8.33 -4.55 -11.93
N PHE A 339 8.38 -3.58 -11.03
CA PHE A 339 7.58 -2.37 -11.18
C PHE A 339 8.24 -1.42 -12.18
N VAL A 340 7.45 -0.86 -13.08
CA VAL A 340 7.89 0.09 -14.11
C VAL A 340 6.94 1.27 -14.18
N ASN A 341 7.41 2.40 -14.70
CA ASN A 341 6.54 3.53 -14.99
C ASN A 341 5.95 3.41 -16.40
N ASP A 342 4.64 3.49 -16.51
CA ASP A 342 3.94 3.79 -17.76
C ASP A 342 3.89 5.32 -17.94
N PRO A 343 4.16 5.86 -19.12
CA PRO A 343 4.22 7.32 -19.34
C PRO A 343 2.95 8.06 -18.93
N ALA A 344 1.79 7.55 -19.32
CA ALA A 344 0.50 8.17 -18.99
C ALA A 344 -0.66 7.17 -19.03
N VAL A 345 -1.55 7.28 -18.04
CA VAL A 345 -2.79 6.51 -17.96
C VAL A 345 -3.97 7.46 -17.74
N HIS A 346 -5.03 7.26 -18.53
CA HIS A 346 -6.27 8.02 -18.39
C HIS A 346 -7.37 7.09 -17.89
N ILE A 347 -7.96 7.44 -16.76
CA ILE A 347 -9.02 6.67 -16.13
C ILE A 347 -10.26 7.56 -16.04
N LYS A 348 -11.40 7.05 -16.51
CA LYS A 348 -12.71 7.71 -16.39
C LYS A 348 -13.75 6.68 -16.01
N GLY A 349 -14.68 7.07 -15.17
CA GLY A 349 -15.75 6.18 -14.74
C GLY A 349 -16.94 6.92 -14.20
N VAL A 350 -18.03 6.18 -14.06
CA VAL A 350 -19.26 6.60 -13.40
C VAL A 350 -19.64 5.51 -12.42
N GLU A 351 -20.01 5.92 -11.22
CA GLU A 351 -20.48 5.04 -10.16
C GLU A 351 -21.85 5.52 -9.71
N GLY A 352 -22.72 4.59 -9.34
CA GLY A 352 -24.05 4.92 -8.82
C GLY A 352 -24.47 3.98 -7.72
N GLU A 353 -25.20 4.52 -6.76
CA GLU A 353 -25.79 3.76 -5.66
C GLU A 353 -27.21 4.25 -5.39
N ILE A 354 -28.10 3.32 -5.10
CA ILE A 354 -29.43 3.59 -4.58
C ILE A 354 -29.73 2.67 -3.39
N ARG A 355 -30.17 3.25 -2.30
CA ARG A 355 -30.65 2.54 -1.11
C ARG A 355 -32.08 2.93 -0.82
N TYR A 356 -32.92 1.94 -0.65
CA TYR A 356 -34.31 2.11 -0.24
C TYR A 356 -34.54 1.47 1.13
N ASP A 357 -35.16 2.21 2.02
CA ASP A 357 -35.58 1.72 3.33
C ASP A 357 -37.09 1.96 3.51
N TRP A 358 -37.81 0.92 3.92
CA TRP A 358 -39.19 0.99 4.31
C TRP A 358 -39.33 0.72 5.80
N ASP A 359 -39.34 1.77 6.61
CA ASP A 359 -39.60 1.76 8.05
C ASP A 359 -38.76 0.71 8.82
N GLY A 360 -37.51 0.46 8.37
CA GLY A 360 -36.61 -0.57 8.90
C GLY A 360 -37.07 -2.02 8.63
N ARG A 361 -38.19 -2.24 7.94
CA ARG A 361 -38.78 -3.57 7.64
C ARG A 361 -38.20 -4.19 6.37
N LEU A 362 -37.89 -3.37 5.40
CA LEU A 362 -37.29 -3.80 4.15
C LEU A 362 -36.21 -2.81 3.73
N GLN A 363 -35.00 -3.32 3.51
CA GLN A 363 -33.90 -2.54 2.97
C GLN A 363 -33.42 -3.16 1.66
N LEU A 364 -33.32 -2.36 0.62
CA LEU A 364 -32.81 -2.74 -0.69
C LEU A 364 -31.65 -1.82 -1.04
N MET A 365 -30.60 -2.39 -1.60
CA MET A 365 -29.44 -1.64 -2.09
C MET A 365 -29.04 -2.16 -3.47
N ALA A 366 -28.78 -1.24 -4.38
CA ALA A 366 -28.20 -1.52 -5.68
C ALA A 366 -27.05 -0.55 -5.95
N ASN A 367 -25.97 -1.03 -6.52
CA ASN A 367 -24.84 -0.22 -6.95
C ASN A 367 -24.34 -0.68 -8.32
N VAL A 368 -23.70 0.25 -9.04
CA VAL A 368 -23.09 0.02 -10.35
C VAL A 368 -21.82 0.86 -10.44
N SER A 369 -20.81 0.28 -11.09
CA SER A 369 -19.53 0.96 -11.39
C SER A 369 -19.02 0.55 -12.78
#